data_0769d22f3af3dbdd02fc3dbe40fb00d2
#
_entry.id   0769d22f3af3dbdd02fc3dbe40fb00d2
#
_cell.length_a   1.000
_cell.length_b   1.000
_cell.length_c   1.000
_cell.angle_alpha   90.00
_cell.angle_beta   90.00
_cell.angle_gamma   90.00
#
_symmetry.space_group_name_H-M   'P 1'
#
loop_
_entity.id
_entity.type
_entity.pdbx_description
1 polymer ?
#
loop_
_entity_poly.entity_id
_entity_poly.type
_entity_poly.pdbx_seq_one_letter_code
_entity_poly.pdbx_strand_id
1 'polypeptide(L)'
;MATTWILALDVGQRKTGVAVGQSLTQTAKPLAVLRHPAQQLEAAHFAAWVREWSVSHIVIGLPKLRDGNEHPLAAPIRRIGAKCQEAFGLPVHYIDEYLSSHEAHARLPGAKEVDAMAAAVIAEDWLAGNSGLE
;
A
#
# COMPACT_ATOMS: atom_id res chain seq x y z
N MET A 1 -16.55 4.75 18.72
CA MET A 1 -15.29 4.05 18.48
C MET A 1 -14.50 4.76 17.39
N ALA A 2 -13.21 4.82 17.58
CA ALA A 2 -12.36 5.51 16.61
C ALA A 2 -12.16 4.66 15.35
N THR A 3 -12.22 5.30 14.20
CA THR A 3 -11.91 4.65 12.94
C THR A 3 -10.39 4.55 12.81
N THR A 4 -9.89 3.38 12.42
CA THR A 4 -8.48 3.19 12.11
C THR A 4 -8.25 3.49 10.63
N TRP A 5 -7.31 4.40 10.36
CA TRP A 5 -6.93 4.75 8.99
C TRP A 5 -5.60 4.10 8.64
N ILE A 6 -5.51 3.59 7.44
CA ILE A 6 -4.27 2.96 6.96
C ILE A 6 -3.85 3.57 5.62
N LEU A 7 -2.55 3.60 5.38
CA LEU A 7 -1.99 4.00 4.10
C LEU A 7 -1.48 2.74 3.42
N ALA A 8 -1.92 2.50 2.19
CA ALA A 8 -1.52 1.32 1.44
C ALA A 8 -0.66 1.72 0.26
N LEU A 9 0.37 0.94 -0.01
CA LEU A 9 1.33 1.21 -1.07
C LEU A 9 1.44 0.01 -2.00
N ASP A 10 1.38 0.27 -3.30
CA ASP A 10 1.71 -0.71 -4.33
C ASP A 10 2.99 -0.25 -5.01
N VAL A 11 4.12 -0.77 -4.52
CA VAL A 11 5.45 -0.32 -4.93
C VAL A 11 5.87 -1.03 -6.20
N GLY A 12 6.18 -0.26 -7.24
CA GLY A 12 6.60 -0.82 -8.52
C GLY A 12 8.01 -0.42 -8.91
N GLN A 13 8.44 -0.89 -10.07
CA GLN A 13 9.77 -0.57 -10.59
C GLN A 13 9.92 0.87 -11.03
N ARG A 14 8.84 1.50 -11.44
CA ARG A 14 8.86 2.85 -11.99
C ARG A 14 7.98 3.82 -11.23
N LYS A 15 6.93 3.32 -10.60
CA LYS A 15 5.96 4.17 -9.92
C LYS A 15 5.31 3.40 -8.79
N THR A 16 4.72 4.14 -7.86
CA THR A 16 4.11 3.58 -6.66
C THR A 16 2.71 4.12 -6.52
N GLY A 17 1.74 3.22 -6.44
CA GLY A 17 0.37 3.58 -6.15
C GLY A 17 0.16 3.79 -4.66
N VAL A 18 -0.67 4.77 -4.30
CA VAL A 18 -0.95 5.13 -2.92
C VAL A 18 -2.46 5.20 -2.73
N ALA A 19 -2.94 4.57 -1.65
CA ALA A 19 -4.35 4.60 -1.29
C ALA A 19 -4.50 4.74 0.21
N VAL A 20 -5.67 5.22 0.65
CA VAL A 20 -6.01 5.27 2.06
C VAL A 20 -7.23 4.38 2.29
N GLY A 21 -7.21 3.64 3.39
CA GLY A 21 -8.33 2.79 3.78
C GLY A 21 -8.75 3.06 5.20
N GLN A 22 -9.96 2.68 5.56
CA GLN A 22 -10.45 2.88 6.91
C GLN A 22 -11.24 1.67 7.38
N SER A 23 -11.17 1.42 8.69
CA SER A 23 -11.65 0.19 9.30
C SER A 23 -13.17 0.13 9.46
N LEU A 24 -13.82 1.27 9.60
CA LEU A 24 -15.26 1.30 9.91
C LEU A 24 -16.09 0.65 8.80
N THR A 25 -15.83 1.03 7.56
CA THR A 25 -16.55 0.48 6.40
C THR A 25 -15.72 -0.55 5.64
N GLN A 26 -14.44 -0.72 6.02
CA GLN A 26 -13.50 -1.61 5.33
C GLN A 26 -13.35 -1.25 3.86
N THR A 27 -13.36 0.03 3.57
CA THR A 27 -13.22 0.54 2.21
C THR A 27 -11.91 1.30 2.05
N ALA A 28 -11.48 1.42 0.80
CA ALA A 28 -10.27 2.15 0.47
C ALA A 28 -10.51 3.05 -0.73
N LYS A 29 -9.68 4.08 -0.82
CA LYS A 29 -9.79 5.10 -1.84
C LYS A 29 -8.41 5.36 -2.42
N PRO A 30 -8.26 5.31 -3.76
CA PRO A 30 -6.97 5.67 -4.35
C PRO A 30 -6.68 7.14 -4.14
N LEU A 31 -5.42 7.46 -3.83
CA LEU A 31 -4.99 8.83 -3.58
C LEU A 31 -4.10 9.38 -4.69
N ALA A 32 -3.06 8.64 -5.05
CA ALA A 32 -2.06 9.19 -5.95
C ALA A 32 -1.17 8.09 -6.54
N VAL A 33 -0.43 8.48 -7.56
CA VAL A 33 0.64 7.66 -8.11
C VAL A 33 1.93 8.49 -8.04
N LEU A 34 2.92 7.98 -7.33
CA LEU A 34 4.25 8.60 -7.26
C LEU A 34 5.09 8.02 -8.37
N ARG A 35 5.72 8.89 -9.16
CA ARG A 35 6.55 8.45 -10.28
C ARG A 35 8.02 8.35 -9.85
N HIS A 36 8.25 7.50 -8.84
CA HIS A 36 9.59 7.21 -8.33
C HIS A 36 9.82 5.70 -8.36
N PRO A 37 11.00 5.26 -8.83
CA PRO A 37 11.36 3.85 -8.72
C PRO A 37 11.43 3.41 -7.27
N ALA A 38 11.19 2.12 -7.03
CA ALA A 38 11.19 1.57 -5.68
C ALA A 38 12.45 1.93 -4.89
N GLN A 39 13.62 1.92 -5.55
CA GLN A 39 14.89 2.19 -4.92
C GLN A 39 15.08 3.65 -4.50
N GLN A 40 14.27 4.55 -5.04
CA GLN A 40 14.36 5.98 -4.76
C GLN A 40 13.27 6.49 -3.82
N LEU A 41 12.42 5.60 -3.34
CA LEU A 41 11.37 6.00 -2.41
C LEU A 41 11.96 6.40 -1.06
N GLU A 42 11.40 7.46 -0.49
CA GLU A 42 11.77 7.96 0.82
C GLU A 42 10.51 8.13 1.66
N ALA A 43 10.65 8.00 2.99
CA ALA A 43 9.52 8.17 3.89
C ALA A 43 8.86 9.55 3.71
N ALA A 44 9.66 10.58 3.42
CA ALA A 44 9.14 11.93 3.22
C ALA A 44 8.09 12.01 2.11
N HIS A 45 8.15 11.11 1.13
CA HIS A 45 7.14 11.10 0.06
C HIS A 45 5.73 10.84 0.58
N PHE A 46 5.60 10.21 1.74
CA PHE A 46 4.31 9.79 2.28
C PHE A 46 3.88 10.62 3.50
N ALA A 47 4.75 11.49 3.99
CA ALA A 47 4.53 12.20 5.27
C ALA A 47 3.24 13.03 5.28
N ALA A 48 2.94 13.72 4.18
CA ALA A 48 1.76 14.57 4.12
C ALA A 48 0.48 13.73 4.27
N TRP A 49 0.40 12.58 3.60
CA TRP A 49 -0.78 11.71 3.71
C TRP A 49 -0.90 11.09 5.09
N VAL A 50 0.23 10.70 5.70
CA VAL A 50 0.21 10.15 7.05
C VAL A 50 -0.42 11.16 8.03
N ARG A 51 -0.07 12.43 7.90
CA ARG A 51 -0.63 13.48 8.74
C ARG A 51 -2.07 13.81 8.39
N GLU A 52 -2.35 13.99 7.10
CA GLU A 52 -3.67 14.40 6.62
C GLU A 52 -4.76 13.42 7.03
N TRP A 53 -4.47 12.14 6.93
CA TRP A 53 -5.45 11.08 7.21
C TRP A 53 -5.30 10.49 8.62
N SER A 54 -4.37 11.00 9.42
CA SER A 54 -4.09 10.45 10.75
C SER A 54 -3.89 8.94 10.71
N VAL A 55 -3.05 8.51 9.77
CA VAL A 55 -2.80 7.10 9.51
C VAL A 55 -2.13 6.45 10.71
N SER A 56 -2.59 5.28 11.12
CA SER A 56 -2.01 4.53 12.23
C SER A 56 -1.32 3.23 11.81
N HIS A 57 -1.50 2.80 10.57
CA HIS A 57 -0.83 1.61 10.02
C HIS A 57 -0.45 1.85 8.58
N ILE A 58 0.67 1.29 8.17
CA ILE A 58 1.09 1.31 6.76
C ILE A 58 1.06 -0.13 6.27
N VAL A 59 0.45 -0.35 5.11
CA VAL A 59 0.32 -1.68 4.50
C VAL A 59 0.95 -1.64 3.12
N ILE A 60 1.86 -2.55 2.86
CA ILE A 60 2.58 -2.60 1.58
C ILE A 60 2.37 -3.97 0.95
N GLY A 61 1.97 -3.98 -0.32
CA GLY A 61 1.89 -5.23 -1.06
C GLY A 61 3.28 -5.80 -1.28
N LEU A 62 3.45 -7.08 -1.04
CA LEU A 62 4.72 -7.77 -1.23
C LEU A 62 4.56 -8.81 -2.33
N PRO A 63 5.05 -8.51 -3.55
CA PRO A 63 4.87 -9.44 -4.67
C PRO A 63 5.63 -10.72 -4.44
N LYS A 64 5.03 -11.83 -4.83
CA LYS A 64 5.60 -13.16 -4.73
C LYS A 64 5.68 -13.80 -6.11
N LEU A 65 6.72 -14.58 -6.34
CA LEU A 65 6.84 -15.39 -7.54
C LEU A 65 6.05 -16.69 -7.35
N ARG A 66 5.67 -17.33 -8.46
CA ARG A 66 4.88 -18.55 -8.42
C ARG A 66 5.55 -19.70 -7.69
N ASP A 67 6.89 -19.74 -7.72
CA ASP A 67 7.65 -20.79 -7.06
C ASP A 67 7.87 -20.53 -5.57
N GLY A 68 7.31 -19.45 -5.03
CA GLY A 68 7.47 -19.09 -3.64
C GLY A 68 8.71 -18.29 -3.31
N ASN A 69 9.58 -18.06 -4.29
CA ASN A 69 10.76 -17.23 -4.07
C ASN A 69 10.39 -15.77 -4.00
N GLU A 70 11.24 -14.96 -3.37
CA GLU A 70 10.99 -13.53 -3.28
C GLU A 70 11.16 -12.85 -4.63
N HIS A 71 10.26 -11.92 -4.90
CA HIS A 71 10.34 -11.06 -6.08
C HIS A 71 11.52 -10.10 -5.92
N PRO A 72 12.19 -9.69 -7.03
CA PRO A 72 13.27 -8.71 -6.94
C PRO A 72 12.90 -7.40 -6.25
N LEU A 73 11.63 -7.02 -6.24
CA LEU A 73 11.18 -5.82 -5.54
C LEU A 73 11.06 -5.99 -4.04
N ALA A 74 11.17 -7.23 -3.51
CA ALA A 74 10.99 -7.44 -2.08
C ALA A 74 11.98 -6.65 -1.23
N ALA A 75 13.26 -6.63 -1.62
CA ALA A 75 14.28 -5.90 -0.86
C ALA A 75 14.01 -4.39 -0.83
N PRO A 76 13.78 -3.70 -1.97
CA PRO A 76 13.46 -2.27 -1.90
C PRO A 76 12.12 -2.00 -1.19
N ILE A 77 11.14 -2.90 -1.27
CA ILE A 77 9.89 -2.75 -0.53
C ILE A 77 10.14 -2.79 0.97
N ARG A 78 10.93 -3.75 1.44
CA ARG A 78 11.26 -3.84 2.86
C ARG A 78 12.07 -2.64 3.32
N ARG A 79 12.94 -2.12 2.47
CA ARG A 79 13.71 -0.92 2.77
C ARG A 79 12.79 0.28 3.04
N ILE A 80 11.83 0.54 2.13
CA ILE A 80 10.93 1.68 2.34
C ILE A 80 10.00 1.44 3.53
N GLY A 81 9.58 0.20 3.75
CA GLY A 81 8.79 -0.12 4.94
C GLY A 81 9.54 0.20 6.22
N ALA A 82 10.80 -0.17 6.31
CA ALA A 82 11.63 0.12 7.49
C ALA A 82 11.81 1.63 7.67
N LYS A 83 12.03 2.36 6.58
CA LYS A 83 12.18 3.82 6.64
C LYS A 83 10.90 4.50 7.13
N CYS A 84 9.75 4.04 6.67
CA CYS A 84 8.47 4.59 7.12
C CYS A 84 8.22 4.27 8.60
N GLN A 85 8.53 3.06 9.02
CA GLN A 85 8.37 2.67 10.42
C GLN A 85 9.24 3.56 11.32
N GLU A 86 10.48 3.79 10.93
CA GLU A 86 11.39 4.64 11.67
C GLU A 86 10.93 6.11 11.69
N ALA A 87 10.53 6.63 10.54
CA ALA A 87 10.19 8.04 10.41
C ALA A 87 8.88 8.39 11.12
N PHE A 88 7.88 7.51 11.06
CA PHE A 88 6.54 7.81 11.55
C PHE A 88 6.20 7.10 12.86
N GLY A 89 6.99 6.12 13.26
CA GLY A 89 6.69 5.33 14.46
C GLY A 89 5.44 4.48 14.30
N LEU A 90 5.07 4.13 13.08
CA LEU A 90 3.87 3.36 12.81
C LEU A 90 4.21 1.92 12.43
N PRO A 91 3.35 0.96 12.80
CA PRO A 91 3.55 -0.41 12.35
C PRO A 91 3.39 -0.52 10.83
N VAL A 92 4.25 -1.31 10.21
CA VAL A 92 4.22 -1.58 8.78
C VAL A 92 3.91 -3.06 8.58
N HIS A 93 2.91 -3.33 7.76
CA HIS A 93 2.47 -4.69 7.47
C HIS A 93 2.68 -4.99 6.00
N TYR A 94 2.97 -6.23 5.68
CA TYR A 94 3.13 -6.68 4.30
C TYR A 94 2.05 -7.70 4.00
N ILE A 95 1.47 -7.59 2.83
CA ILE A 95 0.48 -8.54 2.38
C ILE A 95 0.97 -9.17 1.07
N ASP A 96 0.95 -10.50 1.00
CA ASP A 96 1.38 -11.20 -0.21
C ASP A 96 0.43 -10.88 -1.35
N GLU A 97 0.99 -10.44 -2.47
CA GLU A 97 0.20 -10.00 -3.60
C GLU A 97 0.65 -10.67 -4.88
N TYR A 98 -0.26 -11.41 -5.48
CA TYR A 98 -0.02 -12.04 -6.78
C TYR A 98 -0.78 -11.35 -7.89
N LEU A 99 -1.95 -10.77 -7.59
CA LEU A 99 -2.90 -10.33 -8.60
C LEU A 99 -3.47 -8.94 -8.37
N SER A 100 -2.94 -8.13 -7.43
CA SER A 100 -3.55 -6.83 -7.14
C SER A 100 -3.61 -5.93 -8.38
N SER A 101 -2.54 -5.88 -9.19
CA SER A 101 -2.54 -5.09 -10.42
C SER A 101 -3.53 -5.64 -11.43
N HIS A 102 -3.63 -6.96 -11.53
CA HIS A 102 -4.58 -7.61 -12.42
C HIS A 102 -6.02 -7.28 -12.03
N GLU A 103 -6.32 -7.33 -10.74
CA GLU A 103 -7.64 -6.97 -10.23
C GLU A 103 -7.95 -5.50 -10.50
N ALA A 104 -6.98 -4.63 -10.34
CA ALA A 104 -7.16 -3.21 -10.62
C ALA A 104 -7.50 -2.97 -12.09
N HIS A 105 -6.83 -3.67 -13.00
CA HIS A 105 -7.14 -3.58 -14.43
C HIS A 105 -8.56 -4.08 -14.73
N ALA A 106 -9.00 -5.14 -14.06
CA ALA A 106 -10.33 -5.66 -14.26
C ALA A 106 -11.40 -4.69 -13.74
N ARG A 107 -11.12 -3.99 -12.63
CA ARG A 107 -12.06 -3.03 -12.05
C ARG A 107 -12.12 -1.71 -12.83
N LEU A 108 -10.98 -1.23 -13.33
CA LEU A 108 -10.87 0.07 -14.00
C LEU A 108 -10.02 -0.04 -15.27
N PRO A 109 -10.49 -0.78 -16.29
CA PRO A 109 -9.70 -0.94 -17.51
C PRO A 109 -9.40 0.42 -18.14
N GLY A 110 -8.12 0.68 -18.43
CA GLY A 110 -7.71 1.91 -19.06
C GLY A 110 -7.64 3.12 -18.17
N ALA A 111 -7.89 2.98 -16.87
CA ALA A 111 -7.83 4.09 -15.94
C ALA A 111 -6.39 4.54 -15.72
N LYS A 112 -6.20 5.86 -15.60
CA LYS A 112 -4.88 6.42 -15.30
C LYS A 112 -4.40 6.05 -13.91
N GLU A 113 -5.33 5.80 -13.00
CA GLU A 113 -5.05 5.51 -11.61
C GLU A 113 -5.02 4.02 -11.31
N VAL A 114 -4.70 3.19 -12.31
CA VAL A 114 -4.64 1.73 -12.11
C VAL A 114 -3.71 1.36 -10.95
N ASP A 115 -2.56 2.03 -10.83
CA ASP A 115 -1.61 1.71 -9.77
C ASP A 115 -2.14 2.13 -8.40
N ALA A 116 -2.86 3.25 -8.34
CA ALA A 116 -3.48 3.67 -7.09
C ALA A 116 -4.67 2.77 -6.73
N MET A 117 -5.38 2.25 -7.74
CA MET A 117 -6.45 1.29 -7.49
C MET A 117 -5.88 -0.04 -6.99
N ALA A 118 -4.71 -0.46 -7.47
CA ALA A 118 -4.04 -1.64 -6.94
C ALA A 118 -3.70 -1.46 -5.45
N ALA A 119 -3.25 -0.27 -5.07
CA ALA A 119 -3.02 0.04 -3.67
C ALA A 119 -4.33 -0.01 -2.85
N ALA A 120 -5.43 0.44 -3.42
CA ALA A 120 -6.73 0.35 -2.75
C ALA A 120 -7.15 -1.10 -2.53
N VAL A 121 -6.89 -1.98 -3.49
CA VAL A 121 -7.16 -3.41 -3.34
C VAL A 121 -6.33 -3.99 -2.20
N ILE A 122 -5.05 -3.61 -2.11
CA ILE A 122 -4.17 -4.03 -1.02
C ILE A 122 -4.77 -3.60 0.33
N ALA A 123 -5.23 -2.36 0.42
CA ALA A 123 -5.84 -1.85 1.65
C ALA A 123 -7.08 -2.63 2.02
N GLU A 124 -7.97 -2.88 1.07
CA GLU A 124 -9.21 -3.61 1.32
C GLU A 124 -8.93 -5.05 1.77
N ASP A 125 -7.95 -5.70 1.14
CA ASP A 125 -7.57 -7.06 1.50
C ASP A 125 -7.05 -7.12 2.94
N TRP A 126 -6.20 -6.17 3.31
CA TRP A 126 -5.66 -6.14 4.66
C TRP A 126 -6.75 -5.86 5.69
N LEU A 127 -7.65 -4.93 5.40
CA LEU A 127 -8.75 -4.60 6.30
C LEU A 127 -9.69 -5.78 6.49
N ALA A 128 -9.97 -6.53 5.43
CA ALA A 128 -10.84 -7.71 5.53
C ALA A 128 -10.23 -8.77 6.44
N GLY A 129 -8.91 -8.94 6.42
CA GLY A 129 -8.22 -9.90 7.28
C GLY A 129 -7.97 -9.40 8.69
N ASN A 130 -8.25 -8.13 8.98
CA ASN A 130 -7.98 -7.50 10.27
C ASN A 130 -9.20 -6.75 10.80
N SER A 131 -10.37 -7.35 10.65
CA SER A 131 -11.64 -6.69 10.99
C SER A 131 -11.82 -6.42 12.48
N GLY A 132 -10.99 -7.00 13.33
CA GLY A 132 -11.04 -6.77 14.77
C GLY A 132 -10.14 -5.64 15.29
N LEU A 133 -9.63 -4.80 14.39
CA LEU A 133 -8.68 -3.75 14.75
C LEU A 133 -9.23 -2.66 15.66
N GLU A 134 -10.50 -2.45 15.62
CA GLU A 134 -11.13 -1.44 16.45
C GLU A 134 -11.25 -1.91 17.89
#